data_8cabfe13d8d4bca85bbabda12889a4c7
#
_entry.id   8cabfe13d8d4bca85bbabda12889a4c7
#
_cell.length_a   1.000
_cell.length_b   1.000
_cell.length_c   1.000
_cell.angle_alpha   90.00
_cell.angle_beta   90.00
_cell.angle_gamma   90.00
#
_symmetry.space_group_name_H-M   'P 1'
#
loop_
_entity.id
_entity.type
_entity.pdbx_description
1 polymer ?
#
loop_
_entity_poly.entity_id
_entity_poly.type
_entity_poly.pdbx_seq_one_letter_code
_entity_poly.pdbx_strand_id
1 'polypeptide(L)'
;MEDVFQARKAFTQKQWISFLLRSTGMEPEAFDNEATWHLLTRMAPLVENNYNLCELGPRGTGKSYIYKEISPNSILLSGGQTTVANLFYNMARKQIGLVGYWDVVAFDEIAGIKFKDKDGIQIMKDFMASGSFARGKEEKNANASMVFVGNINQGVDVLVKTSHLLVDFPPEMNNDSAFFDRMHSYVPGWEIPKLSPNCFTKDFGLIVDYMAEIFRELRKTSYGDAFDKYFSLGRDLNQRDTIAVRKTVSALVKLIYPDGVFTKEEIEEILIRALEYRRRIKEQLKKMAGMEFFATNFSYIDLDSGEEKYVSLREQGGGKLIPEGSLKIGSLYTISLSNNGIKSLYKIEGQISAGKGKVTVFDNKYRKTFENAFNYLKINSKRISGAINISEKEFYLSVIDEKNSGVTESLTLGGFIAMCSNALNRQVLSQAVILGDMALSGSVIAVPNLADSLEVAREAGAKKALIPLLNVKDMATLPPDILGDVQLLFYQDPIDAVQKALGFI
;
A
#
# COMPACT_ATOMS: atom_id res chain seq x y z
N MET A 1 -28.62 20.95 -7.46
CA MET A 1 -27.63 20.56 -6.45
C MET A 1 -28.30 20.16 -5.14
N GLU A 2 -29.16 20.98 -4.59
CA GLU A 2 -29.88 20.66 -3.35
C GLU A 2 -30.65 19.34 -3.44
N ASP A 3 -31.30 19.08 -4.57
CA ASP A 3 -31.97 17.80 -4.85
C ASP A 3 -31.04 16.60 -4.80
N VAL A 4 -29.77 16.73 -5.28
CA VAL A 4 -28.76 15.66 -5.22
C VAL A 4 -28.32 15.40 -3.79
N PHE A 5 -28.12 16.46 -2.99
CA PHE A 5 -27.76 16.34 -1.58
C PHE A 5 -28.90 15.74 -0.75
N GLN A 6 -30.13 16.08 -1.05
CA GLN A 6 -31.30 15.45 -0.42
C GLN A 6 -31.41 13.97 -0.87
N ALA A 7 -31.22 13.70 -2.15
CA ALA A 7 -31.24 12.33 -2.67
C ALA A 7 -30.18 11.45 -2.01
N ARG A 8 -28.95 11.97 -1.75
CA ARG A 8 -27.88 11.24 -1.06
C ARG A 8 -28.36 10.61 0.25
N LYS A 9 -29.19 11.30 1.01
CA LYS A 9 -29.72 10.83 2.31
C LYS A 9 -30.56 9.55 2.21
N ALA A 10 -31.12 9.27 1.03
CA ALA A 10 -31.91 8.06 0.79
C ALA A 10 -31.06 6.81 0.49
N PHE A 11 -29.74 6.98 0.31
CA PHE A 11 -28.83 5.90 -0.03
C PHE A 11 -27.94 5.54 1.17
N THR A 12 -27.67 4.25 1.35
CA THR A 12 -26.51 3.83 2.14
C THR A 12 -25.21 4.23 1.43
N GLN A 13 -24.08 4.27 2.14
CA GLN A 13 -22.76 4.53 1.53
C GLN A 13 -22.51 3.62 0.32
N LYS A 14 -22.69 2.30 0.50
CA LYS A 14 -22.48 1.31 -0.57
C LYS A 14 -23.37 1.56 -1.80
N GLN A 15 -24.65 1.86 -1.58
CA GLN A 15 -25.58 2.17 -2.67
C GLN A 15 -25.17 3.44 -3.43
N TRP A 16 -24.74 4.47 -2.71
CA TRP A 16 -24.30 5.73 -3.32
C TRP A 16 -23.02 5.55 -4.13
N ILE A 17 -22.03 4.83 -3.58
CA ILE A 17 -20.81 4.49 -4.31
C ILE A 17 -21.13 3.68 -5.57
N SER A 18 -22.02 2.68 -5.47
CA SER A 18 -22.47 1.90 -6.63
C SER A 18 -23.14 2.79 -7.68
N PHE A 19 -23.96 3.74 -7.27
CA PHE A 19 -24.62 4.69 -8.16
C PHE A 19 -23.61 5.61 -8.87
N LEU A 20 -22.59 6.10 -8.16
CA LEU A 20 -21.49 6.88 -8.76
C LEU A 20 -20.70 6.08 -9.78
N LEU A 21 -20.34 4.84 -9.48
CA LEU A 21 -19.60 3.98 -10.41
C LEU A 21 -20.42 3.66 -11.66
N ARG A 22 -21.71 3.36 -11.50
CA ARG A 22 -22.63 3.16 -12.65
C ARG A 22 -22.73 4.42 -13.50
N SER A 23 -22.72 5.60 -12.88
CA SER A 23 -22.71 6.87 -13.62
C SER A 23 -21.44 7.07 -14.46
N THR A 24 -20.35 6.37 -14.13
CA THR A 24 -19.13 6.33 -14.97
C THR A 24 -19.11 5.14 -15.93
N GLY A 25 -20.19 4.38 -16.04
CA GLY A 25 -20.30 3.20 -16.90
C GLY A 25 -19.71 1.92 -16.31
N MET A 26 -19.25 1.94 -15.05
CA MET A 26 -18.63 0.78 -14.39
C MET A 26 -19.66 -0.04 -13.61
N GLU A 27 -19.50 -1.38 -13.63
CA GLU A 27 -20.31 -2.29 -12.83
C GLU A 27 -19.68 -2.49 -11.44
N PRO A 28 -20.30 -1.99 -10.35
CA PRO A 28 -19.70 -2.02 -9.02
C PRO A 28 -19.34 -3.43 -8.52
N GLU A 29 -20.15 -4.43 -8.88
CA GLU A 29 -19.95 -5.81 -8.44
C GLU A 29 -18.75 -6.50 -9.10
N ALA A 30 -18.21 -5.92 -10.16
CA ALA A 30 -17.02 -6.43 -10.84
C ALA A 30 -15.70 -6.01 -10.16
N PHE A 31 -15.77 -5.14 -9.13
CA PHE A 31 -14.60 -4.60 -8.44
C PHE A 31 -14.64 -4.95 -6.96
N ASP A 32 -13.50 -5.32 -6.41
CA ASP A 32 -13.34 -5.45 -4.97
C ASP A 32 -13.33 -4.06 -4.27
N ASN A 33 -13.28 -4.08 -2.94
CA ASN A 33 -13.29 -2.85 -2.16
C ASN A 33 -12.12 -1.92 -2.49
N GLU A 34 -10.92 -2.47 -2.72
CA GLU A 34 -9.72 -1.69 -3.01
C GLU A 34 -9.81 -1.03 -4.39
N ALA A 35 -10.13 -1.79 -5.42
CA ALA A 35 -10.33 -1.26 -6.76
C ALA A 35 -11.44 -0.18 -6.78
N THR A 36 -12.51 -0.36 -6.00
CA THR A 36 -13.58 0.64 -5.81
C THR A 36 -13.02 1.96 -5.27
N TRP A 37 -12.19 1.92 -4.20
CA TRP A 37 -11.57 3.13 -3.67
C TRP A 37 -10.62 3.81 -4.66
N HIS A 38 -9.88 3.02 -5.46
CA HIS A 38 -9.02 3.58 -6.51
C HIS A 38 -9.82 4.25 -7.62
N LEU A 39 -10.95 3.65 -8.03
CA LEU A 39 -11.85 4.24 -9.03
C LEU A 39 -12.49 5.54 -8.52
N LEU A 40 -12.88 5.61 -7.24
CA LEU A 40 -13.36 6.84 -6.61
C LEU A 40 -12.26 7.91 -6.55
N THR A 41 -11.06 7.55 -6.14
CA THR A 41 -9.93 8.50 -6.04
C THR A 41 -9.50 9.02 -7.41
N ARG A 42 -9.64 8.21 -8.46
CA ARG A 42 -9.43 8.65 -9.86
C ARG A 42 -10.34 9.82 -10.26
N MET A 43 -11.53 9.94 -9.63
CA MET A 43 -12.46 11.06 -9.85
C MET A 43 -12.12 12.30 -9.02
N ALA A 44 -11.21 12.22 -8.04
CA ALA A 44 -10.86 13.34 -7.16
C ALA A 44 -10.47 14.64 -7.89
N PRO A 45 -9.68 14.61 -8.98
CA PRO A 45 -9.35 15.82 -9.75
C PRO A 45 -10.57 16.53 -10.36
N LEU A 46 -11.68 15.82 -10.58
CA LEU A 46 -12.90 16.39 -11.14
C LEU A 46 -13.68 17.25 -10.13
N VAL A 47 -13.53 16.96 -8.84
CA VAL A 47 -14.28 17.63 -7.74
C VAL A 47 -13.41 18.50 -6.83
N GLU A 48 -12.07 18.45 -6.98
CA GLU A 48 -11.14 19.23 -6.16
C GLU A 48 -10.29 20.18 -6.99
N ASN A 49 -10.09 21.41 -6.50
CA ASN A 49 -9.28 22.43 -7.16
C ASN A 49 -7.78 22.16 -6.96
N ASN A 50 -6.98 22.38 -8.03
CA ASN A 50 -5.52 22.25 -7.98
C ASN A 50 -5.09 20.92 -7.34
N TYR A 51 -5.73 19.82 -7.73
CA TYR A 51 -5.44 18.48 -7.24
C TYR A 51 -4.52 17.75 -8.21
N ASN A 52 -3.33 17.40 -7.73
CA ASN A 52 -2.31 16.74 -8.53
C ASN A 52 -2.32 15.24 -8.27
N LEU A 53 -2.72 14.46 -9.27
CA LEU A 53 -2.85 13.01 -9.19
C LEU A 53 -1.87 12.32 -10.12
N CYS A 54 -1.21 11.28 -9.64
CA CYS A 54 -0.45 10.33 -10.44
C CYS A 54 -1.16 8.97 -10.42
N GLU A 55 -1.30 8.33 -11.58
CA GLU A 55 -1.76 6.96 -11.70
C GLU A 55 -0.93 6.20 -12.73
N LEU A 56 -0.12 5.26 -12.27
CA LEU A 56 0.62 4.36 -13.15
C LEU A 56 0.12 2.92 -12.95
N GLY A 57 0.09 2.17 -14.05
CA GLY A 57 -0.40 0.79 -13.98
C GLY A 57 -0.47 0.12 -15.35
N PRO A 58 -0.90 -1.14 -15.44
CA PRO A 58 -0.99 -1.88 -16.69
C PRO A 58 -1.97 -1.25 -17.67
N ARG A 59 -1.84 -1.58 -18.94
CA ARG A 59 -2.78 -1.16 -19.99
C ARG A 59 -4.14 -1.83 -19.79
N GLY A 60 -5.21 -1.10 -20.18
CA GLY A 60 -6.57 -1.65 -20.18
C GLY A 60 -7.31 -1.55 -18.84
N THR A 61 -6.86 -0.71 -17.89
CA THR A 61 -7.53 -0.44 -16.61
C THR A 61 -8.41 0.82 -16.63
N GLY A 62 -8.61 1.45 -17.80
CA GLY A 62 -9.49 2.61 -17.95
C GLY A 62 -8.94 3.93 -17.41
N LYS A 63 -7.62 4.07 -17.20
CA LYS A 63 -7.00 5.29 -16.63
C LYS A 63 -7.40 6.58 -17.35
N SER A 64 -7.29 6.59 -18.67
CA SER A 64 -7.53 7.78 -19.49
C SER A 64 -9.02 7.99 -19.78
N TYR A 65 -9.84 6.95 -19.67
CA TYR A 65 -11.27 6.96 -19.99
C TYR A 65 -12.03 8.02 -19.21
N ILE A 66 -11.77 8.13 -17.91
CA ILE A 66 -12.51 9.04 -17.04
C ILE A 66 -12.30 10.52 -17.42
N TYR A 67 -11.10 10.88 -17.85
CA TYR A 67 -10.77 12.25 -18.24
C TYR A 67 -11.15 12.58 -19.69
N LYS A 68 -11.39 11.56 -20.51
CA LYS A 68 -11.76 11.73 -21.91
C LYS A 68 -13.28 11.70 -22.13
N GLU A 69 -13.99 10.78 -21.41
CA GLU A 69 -15.39 10.48 -21.73
C GLU A 69 -16.36 10.91 -20.62
N ILE A 70 -15.89 11.08 -19.36
CA ILE A 70 -16.78 11.30 -18.22
C ILE A 70 -16.95 12.78 -17.87
N SER A 71 -16.03 13.64 -18.23
CA SER A 71 -16.17 15.07 -17.95
C SER A 71 -15.89 15.92 -19.17
N PRO A 72 -16.89 16.69 -19.66
CA PRO A 72 -16.68 17.68 -20.72
C PRO A 72 -15.78 18.84 -20.26
N ASN A 73 -15.49 18.95 -18.95
CA ASN A 73 -14.67 19.99 -18.36
C ASN A 73 -13.20 19.53 -18.17
N SER A 74 -12.82 18.38 -18.71
CA SER A 74 -11.44 17.87 -18.69
C SER A 74 -10.85 17.76 -20.10
N ILE A 75 -9.53 17.94 -20.20
CA ILE A 75 -8.79 17.75 -21.44
C ILE A 75 -7.71 16.70 -21.25
N LEU A 76 -7.63 15.75 -22.20
CA LEU A 76 -6.61 14.71 -22.22
C LEU A 76 -5.55 15.06 -23.25
N LEU A 77 -4.30 15.20 -22.81
CA LEU A 77 -3.13 15.44 -23.65
C LEU A 77 -2.41 14.11 -23.85
N SER A 78 -2.54 13.49 -25.03
CA SER A 78 -1.93 12.21 -25.36
C SER A 78 -0.68 12.44 -26.21
N GLY A 79 0.48 12.06 -25.69
CA GLY A 79 1.77 12.06 -26.40
C GLY A 79 2.19 13.42 -26.96
N GLY A 80 3.42 13.50 -27.46
CA GLY A 80 3.89 14.65 -28.20
C GLY A 80 4.49 15.79 -27.37
N GLN A 81 4.73 16.90 -28.04
CA GLN A 81 5.37 18.09 -27.45
C GLN A 81 4.31 19.05 -26.92
N THR A 82 4.41 19.38 -25.64
CA THR A 82 3.64 20.47 -25.05
C THR A 82 4.54 21.69 -24.80
N THR A 83 3.95 22.87 -24.76
CA THR A 83 4.67 24.13 -24.52
C THR A 83 4.05 24.87 -23.35
N VAL A 84 4.87 25.67 -22.66
CA VAL A 84 4.42 26.57 -21.60
C VAL A 84 3.32 27.50 -22.08
N ALA A 85 3.43 27.98 -23.32
CA ALA A 85 2.45 28.87 -23.93
C ALA A 85 1.08 28.21 -24.12
N ASN A 86 1.07 26.92 -24.43
CA ASN A 86 -0.17 26.15 -24.56
C ASN A 86 -0.80 25.81 -23.19
N LEU A 87 0.02 25.39 -22.24
CA LEU A 87 -0.48 25.00 -20.91
C LEU A 87 -0.88 26.19 -20.04
N PHE A 88 -0.07 27.22 -19.99
CA PHE A 88 -0.20 28.29 -18.99
C PHE A 88 -0.58 29.64 -19.59
N TYR A 89 0.28 30.23 -20.43
CA TYR A 89 0.02 31.55 -20.98
C TYR A 89 0.80 31.82 -22.26
N ASN A 90 0.09 32.21 -23.28
CA ASN A 90 0.69 32.64 -24.57
C ASN A 90 0.97 34.13 -24.53
N MET A 91 2.25 34.52 -24.41
CA MET A 91 2.69 35.93 -24.37
C MET A 91 2.36 36.70 -25.62
N ALA A 92 2.49 36.08 -26.80
CA ALA A 92 2.25 36.75 -28.08
C ALA A 92 0.77 37.08 -28.29
N ARG A 93 -0.12 36.18 -27.88
CA ARG A 93 -1.58 36.33 -27.99
C ARG A 93 -2.23 36.94 -26.78
N LYS A 94 -1.50 37.10 -25.66
CA LYS A 94 -1.99 37.53 -24.34
C LYS A 94 -3.20 36.70 -23.86
N GLN A 95 -3.14 35.38 -24.08
CA GLN A 95 -4.19 34.44 -23.75
C GLN A 95 -3.72 33.45 -22.73
N ILE A 96 -4.59 33.15 -21.75
CA ILE A 96 -4.37 32.06 -20.79
C ILE A 96 -4.39 30.72 -21.54
N GLY A 97 -3.61 29.77 -21.07
CA GLY A 97 -3.54 28.41 -21.62
C GLY A 97 -4.59 27.46 -21.04
N LEU A 98 -4.38 26.17 -21.29
CA LEU A 98 -5.34 25.10 -20.93
C LEU A 98 -5.74 25.11 -19.45
N VAL A 99 -4.81 25.42 -18.54
CA VAL A 99 -5.09 25.47 -17.08
C VAL A 99 -6.12 26.52 -16.68
N GLY A 100 -6.36 27.50 -17.54
CA GLY A 100 -7.37 28.54 -17.28
C GLY A 100 -8.75 28.23 -17.87
N TYR A 101 -8.86 27.26 -18.78
CA TYR A 101 -10.12 26.90 -19.45
C TYR A 101 -10.72 25.60 -18.95
N TRP A 102 -9.88 24.67 -18.46
CA TRP A 102 -10.30 23.33 -18.10
C TRP A 102 -10.23 23.12 -16.57
N ASP A 103 -11.15 22.37 -16.04
CA ASP A 103 -11.13 21.96 -14.63
C ASP A 103 -10.06 20.90 -14.37
N VAL A 104 -9.77 20.07 -15.38
CA VAL A 104 -8.72 19.06 -15.32
C VAL A 104 -7.89 19.05 -16.60
N VAL A 105 -6.56 19.07 -16.45
CA VAL A 105 -5.59 18.82 -17.52
C VAL A 105 -4.91 17.48 -17.21
N ALA A 106 -5.26 16.46 -17.99
CA ALA A 106 -4.72 15.11 -17.84
C ALA A 106 -3.66 14.83 -18.91
N PHE A 107 -2.50 14.35 -18.47
CA PHE A 107 -1.40 13.92 -19.33
C PHE A 107 -1.45 12.39 -19.44
N ASP A 108 -1.76 11.91 -20.66
CA ASP A 108 -1.76 10.48 -20.96
C ASP A 108 -0.43 10.04 -21.55
N GLU A 109 -0.07 8.78 -21.32
CA GLU A 109 1.22 8.22 -21.74
C GLU A 109 2.39 9.12 -21.31
N ILE A 110 2.44 9.47 -20.02
CA ILE A 110 3.40 10.46 -19.46
C ILE A 110 4.84 10.21 -19.92
N ALA A 111 5.26 8.97 -20.10
CA ALA A 111 6.59 8.61 -20.59
C ALA A 111 6.94 9.21 -21.96
N GLY A 112 5.93 9.46 -22.78
CA GLY A 112 6.08 10.04 -24.15
C GLY A 112 6.03 11.55 -24.23
N ILE A 113 5.72 12.25 -23.14
CA ILE A 113 5.56 13.69 -23.12
C ILE A 113 6.92 14.38 -23.11
N LYS A 114 7.09 15.39 -23.96
CA LYS A 114 8.29 16.20 -24.02
C LYS A 114 7.96 17.67 -23.82
N PHE A 115 8.67 18.31 -22.90
CA PHE A 115 8.61 19.75 -22.72
C PHE A 115 9.72 20.41 -23.56
N LYS A 116 9.34 21.33 -24.45
CA LYS A 116 10.31 22.06 -25.27
C LYS A 116 11.20 22.99 -24.46
N ASP A 117 10.60 23.57 -23.40
CA ASP A 117 11.25 24.58 -22.58
C ASP A 117 11.59 23.99 -21.20
N LYS A 118 12.84 24.10 -20.77
CA LYS A 118 13.25 23.72 -19.41
C LYS A 118 12.49 24.48 -18.32
N ASP A 119 12.13 25.74 -18.59
CA ASP A 119 11.34 26.58 -17.68
C ASP A 119 9.92 26.05 -17.51
N GLY A 120 9.43 25.22 -18.43
CA GLY A 120 8.07 24.67 -18.38
C GLY A 120 7.81 23.82 -17.15
N ILE A 121 8.78 22.99 -16.76
CA ILE A 121 8.67 22.14 -15.57
C ILE A 121 8.69 23.00 -14.30
N GLN A 122 9.50 24.08 -14.29
CA GLN A 122 9.53 24.97 -13.13
C GLN A 122 8.18 25.68 -12.94
N ILE A 123 7.62 26.24 -14.03
CA ILE A 123 6.29 26.90 -13.98
C ILE A 123 5.21 25.88 -13.56
N MET A 124 5.30 24.64 -14.05
CA MET A 124 4.39 23.57 -13.63
C MET A 124 4.50 23.29 -12.14
N LYS A 125 5.73 23.20 -11.60
CA LYS A 125 5.94 23.02 -10.15
C LYS A 125 5.33 24.15 -9.32
N ASP A 126 5.49 25.39 -9.77
CA ASP A 126 4.93 26.55 -9.06
C ASP A 126 3.39 26.50 -9.09
N PHE A 127 2.81 26.21 -10.25
CA PHE A 127 1.37 26.03 -10.38
C PHE A 127 0.82 24.86 -9.53
N MET A 128 1.49 23.72 -9.54
CA MET A 128 1.10 22.55 -8.72
C MET A 128 1.14 22.85 -7.23
N ALA A 129 2.00 23.76 -6.79
CA ALA A 129 2.16 24.13 -5.38
C ALA A 129 1.10 25.14 -4.91
N SER A 130 0.77 26.14 -5.73
CA SER A 130 0.00 27.31 -5.29
C SER A 130 -1.29 27.55 -6.09
N GLY A 131 -1.46 26.90 -7.25
CA GLY A 131 -2.52 27.25 -8.21
C GLY A 131 -2.25 28.54 -8.96
N SER A 132 -1.07 29.14 -8.76
CA SER A 132 -0.63 30.37 -9.45
C SER A 132 0.61 30.11 -10.31
N PHE A 133 0.78 30.92 -11.31
CA PHE A 133 1.99 30.90 -12.14
C PHE A 133 2.33 32.31 -12.63
N ALA A 134 3.61 32.63 -12.66
CA ALA A 134 4.12 33.89 -13.19
C ALA A 134 4.53 33.73 -14.65
N ARG A 135 4.07 34.63 -15.50
CA ARG A 135 4.53 34.74 -16.89
C ARG A 135 4.67 36.22 -17.29
N GLY A 136 5.91 36.64 -17.46
CA GLY A 136 6.23 38.06 -17.61
C GLY A 136 6.20 38.80 -16.29
N LYS A 137 5.42 39.89 -16.20
CA LYS A 137 5.33 40.75 -15.02
C LYS A 137 4.07 40.45 -14.15
N GLU A 138 3.20 39.56 -14.61
CA GLU A 138 1.93 39.31 -13.97
C GLU A 138 1.87 37.87 -13.44
N GLU A 139 1.39 37.73 -12.21
CA GLU A 139 0.97 36.45 -11.65
C GLU A 139 -0.50 36.18 -12.00
N LYS A 140 -0.80 34.96 -12.38
CA LYS A 140 -2.14 34.52 -12.77
C LYS A 140 -2.52 33.28 -11.96
N ASN A 141 -3.78 33.21 -11.57
CA ASN A 141 -4.34 32.07 -10.84
C ASN A 141 -5.21 31.23 -11.77
N ALA A 142 -5.19 29.92 -11.54
CA ALA A 142 -6.10 28.98 -12.19
C ALA A 142 -6.37 27.80 -11.24
N ASN A 143 -7.51 27.15 -11.43
CA ASN A 143 -8.00 26.10 -10.53
C ASN A 143 -7.88 24.70 -11.12
N ALA A 144 -7.28 24.56 -12.30
CA ALA A 144 -7.16 23.26 -12.96
C ALA A 144 -6.38 22.25 -12.09
N SER A 145 -6.89 21.06 -12.02
CA SER A 145 -6.21 19.90 -11.44
C SER A 145 -5.31 19.28 -12.51
N MET A 146 -4.12 18.79 -12.11
CA MET A 146 -3.20 18.10 -12.99
C MET A 146 -3.18 16.61 -12.73
N VAL A 147 -3.34 15.84 -13.79
CA VAL A 147 -3.35 14.38 -13.72
C VAL A 147 -2.28 13.80 -14.64
N PHE A 148 -1.52 12.86 -14.10
CA PHE A 148 -0.43 12.19 -14.82
C PHE A 148 -0.72 10.69 -14.85
N VAL A 149 -1.11 10.18 -16.03
CA VAL A 149 -1.38 8.76 -16.22
C VAL A 149 -0.36 8.13 -17.15
N GLY A 150 0.03 6.91 -16.83
CA GLY A 150 1.02 6.19 -17.62
C GLY A 150 0.97 4.69 -17.41
N ASN A 151 1.79 4.00 -18.20
CA ASN A 151 1.92 2.55 -18.10
C ASN A 151 3.17 2.19 -17.31
N ILE A 152 3.06 1.15 -16.47
CA ILE A 152 4.20 0.48 -15.85
C ILE A 152 4.56 -0.70 -16.75
N ASN A 153 5.81 -0.75 -17.20
CA ASN A 153 6.30 -1.77 -18.13
C ASN A 153 6.97 -2.96 -17.41
N GLN A 154 7.26 -2.82 -16.14
CA GLN A 154 7.88 -3.85 -15.29
C GLN A 154 6.95 -4.22 -14.13
N GLY A 155 7.16 -5.39 -13.53
CA GLY A 155 6.43 -5.77 -12.33
C GLY A 155 6.69 -4.79 -11.17
N VAL A 156 5.65 -4.43 -10.44
CA VAL A 156 5.73 -3.51 -9.30
C VAL A 156 6.71 -4.02 -8.26
N ASP A 157 6.69 -5.34 -7.96
CA ASP A 157 7.61 -5.98 -7.02
C ASP A 157 9.08 -5.84 -7.43
N VAL A 158 9.36 -5.83 -8.74
CA VAL A 158 10.70 -5.60 -9.29
C VAL A 158 11.09 -4.13 -9.12
N LEU A 159 10.21 -3.21 -9.52
CA LEU A 159 10.47 -1.77 -9.43
C LEU A 159 10.68 -1.30 -7.99
N VAL A 160 9.88 -1.80 -7.05
CA VAL A 160 10.04 -1.47 -5.62
C VAL A 160 11.40 -1.90 -5.08
N LYS A 161 11.98 -2.98 -5.60
CA LYS A 161 13.28 -3.50 -5.15
C LYS A 161 14.48 -2.88 -5.87
N THR A 162 14.35 -2.58 -7.16
CA THR A 162 15.49 -2.18 -8.01
C THR A 162 15.53 -0.70 -8.34
N SER A 163 14.41 0.01 -8.20
CA SER A 163 14.26 1.41 -8.58
C SER A 163 13.12 2.06 -7.78
N HIS A 164 12.35 2.90 -8.43
CA HIS A 164 11.16 3.56 -7.88
C HIS A 164 10.00 3.51 -8.88
N LEU A 165 8.77 3.63 -8.38
CA LEU A 165 7.55 3.51 -9.18
C LEU A 165 7.31 4.70 -10.14
N LEU A 166 8.14 5.73 -10.11
CA LEU A 166 8.05 6.93 -10.95
C LEU A 166 9.11 6.93 -12.06
N VAL A 167 9.80 5.81 -12.28
CA VAL A 167 10.88 5.69 -13.27
C VAL A 167 10.44 5.93 -14.71
N ASP A 168 9.17 5.62 -15.01
CA ASP A 168 8.60 5.79 -16.36
C ASP A 168 8.22 7.25 -16.70
N PHE A 169 8.45 8.21 -15.81
CA PHE A 169 8.30 9.63 -16.14
C PHE A 169 9.44 10.11 -17.09
N PRO A 170 9.21 11.20 -17.86
CA PRO A 170 10.24 11.76 -18.72
C PRO A 170 11.55 12.05 -17.97
N PRO A 171 12.72 11.90 -18.61
CA PRO A 171 14.01 12.11 -17.95
C PRO A 171 14.15 13.50 -17.29
N GLU A 172 13.49 14.51 -17.83
CA GLU A 172 13.49 15.88 -17.31
C GLU A 172 12.74 16.00 -15.98
N MET A 173 11.85 15.05 -15.65
CA MET A 173 11.06 14.98 -14.42
C MET A 173 11.52 13.86 -13.49
N ASN A 174 12.04 12.76 -14.04
CA ASN A 174 12.31 11.51 -13.33
C ASN A 174 13.22 11.68 -12.09
N ASN A 175 14.14 12.64 -12.12
CA ASN A 175 15.04 12.93 -11.00
C ASN A 175 14.68 14.22 -10.25
N ASP A 176 13.51 14.81 -10.49
CA ASP A 176 13.05 16.02 -9.81
C ASP A 176 12.14 15.68 -8.61
N SER A 177 12.75 15.46 -7.44
CA SER A 177 12.01 15.20 -6.21
C SER A 177 11.02 16.31 -5.87
N ALA A 178 11.35 17.56 -6.17
CA ALA A 178 10.49 18.70 -5.91
C ALA A 178 9.23 18.68 -6.79
N PHE A 179 9.29 18.13 -7.99
CA PHE A 179 8.14 17.91 -8.84
C PHE A 179 7.18 16.88 -8.22
N PHE A 180 7.71 15.72 -7.85
CA PHE A 180 6.89 14.65 -7.27
C PHE A 180 6.36 14.96 -5.88
N ASP A 181 7.08 15.74 -5.07
CA ASP A 181 6.59 16.15 -3.75
C ASP A 181 5.34 17.04 -3.80
N ARG A 182 4.98 17.55 -4.99
CA ARG A 182 3.74 18.31 -5.25
C ARG A 182 2.56 17.44 -5.68
N MET A 183 2.77 16.14 -5.86
CA MET A 183 1.67 15.19 -6.10
C MET A 183 0.89 14.97 -4.81
N HIS A 184 -0.42 15.13 -4.86
CA HIS A 184 -1.26 14.90 -3.70
C HIS A 184 -1.54 13.40 -3.48
N SER A 185 -1.70 12.66 -4.58
CA SER A 185 -1.98 11.22 -4.51
C SER A 185 -1.27 10.43 -5.61
N TYR A 186 -0.94 9.18 -5.27
CA TYR A 186 -0.53 8.16 -6.23
C TYR A 186 -1.50 6.98 -6.14
N VAL A 187 -2.35 6.85 -7.15
CA VAL A 187 -3.29 5.73 -7.28
C VAL A 187 -2.55 4.54 -7.88
N PRO A 188 -2.56 3.37 -7.22
CA PRO A 188 -1.91 2.16 -7.71
C PRO A 188 -2.74 1.50 -8.81
N GLY A 189 -2.56 1.95 -10.06
CA GLY A 189 -3.31 1.44 -11.21
C GLY A 189 -3.09 -0.05 -11.48
N TRP A 190 -2.10 -0.69 -10.85
CA TRP A 190 -1.87 -2.15 -10.92
C TRP A 190 -2.81 -2.94 -10.00
N GLU A 191 -3.48 -2.32 -9.05
CA GLU A 191 -4.50 -2.95 -8.20
C GLU A 191 -5.89 -2.90 -8.84
N ILE A 192 -6.05 -2.18 -9.95
CA ILE A 192 -7.29 -2.14 -10.71
C ILE A 192 -7.24 -3.24 -11.78
N PRO A 193 -8.24 -4.13 -11.84
CA PRO A 193 -8.27 -5.20 -12.83
C PRO A 193 -8.37 -4.64 -14.26
N LYS A 194 -7.85 -5.39 -15.24
CA LYS A 194 -8.08 -5.07 -16.66
C LYS A 194 -9.57 -5.14 -16.96
N LEU A 195 -10.08 -4.10 -17.59
CA LEU A 195 -11.49 -4.01 -17.93
C LEU A 195 -11.87 -5.11 -18.95
N SER A 196 -12.88 -5.87 -18.60
CA SER A 196 -13.54 -6.87 -19.43
C SER A 196 -15.00 -6.44 -19.67
N PRO A 197 -15.73 -7.05 -20.59
CA PRO A 197 -17.14 -6.73 -20.81
C PRO A 197 -18.03 -6.75 -19.54
N ASN A 198 -17.65 -7.58 -18.56
CA ASN A 198 -18.37 -7.67 -17.28
C ASN A 198 -18.13 -6.49 -16.33
N CYS A 199 -17.12 -5.67 -16.62
CA CYS A 199 -16.84 -4.47 -15.84
C CYS A 199 -17.71 -3.28 -16.24
N PHE A 200 -18.50 -3.39 -17.31
CA PHE A 200 -19.36 -2.32 -17.79
C PHE A 200 -20.81 -2.58 -17.38
N THR A 201 -21.40 -1.56 -16.74
CA THR A 201 -22.76 -1.65 -16.25
C THR A 201 -23.79 -1.62 -17.39
N LYS A 202 -24.92 -2.29 -17.15
CA LYS A 202 -26.13 -2.17 -17.96
C LYS A 202 -27.26 -1.46 -17.20
N ASP A 203 -26.97 -1.06 -15.96
CA ASP A 203 -27.90 -0.40 -15.06
C ASP A 203 -27.86 1.13 -15.20
N PHE A 204 -28.79 1.79 -14.57
CA PHE A 204 -28.91 3.23 -14.63
C PHE A 204 -27.92 3.95 -13.71
N GLY A 205 -27.42 5.08 -14.19
CA GLY A 205 -26.64 6.08 -13.48
C GLY A 205 -27.07 7.48 -13.91
N LEU A 206 -26.36 8.50 -13.43
CA LEU A 206 -26.53 9.87 -13.91
C LEU A 206 -26.00 9.97 -15.35
N ILE A 207 -26.65 10.80 -16.16
CA ILE A 207 -26.06 11.24 -17.43
C ILE A 207 -24.80 12.05 -17.17
N VAL A 208 -23.80 11.82 -18.01
CA VAL A 208 -22.44 12.35 -17.85
C VAL A 208 -22.41 13.87 -17.71
N ASP A 209 -23.16 14.60 -18.55
CA ASP A 209 -23.21 16.06 -18.51
C ASP A 209 -23.76 16.59 -17.17
N TYR A 210 -24.80 15.94 -16.64
CA TYR A 210 -25.37 16.33 -15.35
C TYR A 210 -24.40 16.02 -14.20
N MET A 211 -23.73 14.88 -14.24
CA MET A 211 -22.70 14.52 -13.27
C MET A 211 -21.54 15.51 -13.30
N ALA A 212 -21.12 15.94 -14.49
CA ALA A 212 -20.04 16.92 -14.64
C ALA A 212 -20.39 18.29 -14.03
N GLU A 213 -21.64 18.74 -14.16
CA GLU A 213 -22.11 19.97 -13.51
C GLU A 213 -22.16 19.82 -11.97
N ILE A 214 -22.56 18.66 -11.46
CA ILE A 214 -22.47 18.34 -10.02
C ILE A 214 -21.01 18.45 -9.55
N PHE A 215 -20.09 17.84 -10.25
CA PHE A 215 -18.66 17.86 -9.93
C PHE A 215 -18.10 19.28 -9.93
N ARG A 216 -18.48 20.09 -10.92
CA ARG A 216 -18.08 21.49 -11.02
C ARG A 216 -18.62 22.33 -9.85
N GLU A 217 -19.83 22.07 -9.42
CA GLU A 217 -20.40 22.76 -8.24
C GLU A 217 -19.68 22.35 -6.95
N LEU A 218 -19.36 21.06 -6.79
CA LEU A 218 -18.61 20.54 -5.64
C LEU A 218 -17.19 21.14 -5.54
N ARG A 219 -16.59 21.59 -6.65
CA ARG A 219 -15.29 22.30 -6.62
C ARG A 219 -15.33 23.60 -5.83
N LYS A 220 -16.49 24.20 -5.64
CA LYS A 220 -16.66 25.47 -4.90
C LYS A 220 -16.61 25.31 -3.38
N THR A 221 -16.70 24.09 -2.87
CA THR A 221 -16.69 23.77 -1.45
C THR A 221 -15.37 23.07 -1.07
N SER A 222 -15.06 23.00 0.23
CA SER A 222 -13.92 22.26 0.77
C SER A 222 -14.34 21.52 2.03
N TYR A 223 -13.89 20.27 2.14
CA TYR A 223 -14.03 19.42 3.31
C TYR A 223 -12.66 18.96 3.84
N GLY A 224 -11.62 19.78 3.64
CA GLY A 224 -10.27 19.43 4.07
C GLY A 224 -10.08 19.30 5.58
N ASP A 225 -11.00 19.82 6.36
CA ASP A 225 -11.05 19.78 7.83
C ASP A 225 -12.07 18.76 8.37
N ALA A 226 -12.69 17.96 7.49
CA ALA A 226 -13.76 17.03 7.84
C ALA A 226 -13.39 16.03 8.96
N PHE A 227 -12.13 15.63 9.05
CA PHE A 227 -11.66 14.68 10.06
C PHE A 227 -11.20 15.34 11.36
N ASP A 228 -10.98 16.66 11.40
CA ASP A 228 -10.36 17.35 12.54
C ASP A 228 -11.16 17.24 13.86
N LYS A 229 -12.43 16.93 13.76
CA LYS A 229 -13.30 16.68 14.92
C LYS A 229 -12.92 15.37 15.65
N TYR A 230 -12.42 14.38 14.92
CA TYR A 230 -12.21 13.03 15.40
C TYR A 230 -10.74 12.61 15.43
N PHE A 231 -9.94 13.17 14.51
CA PHE A 231 -8.56 12.75 14.29
C PHE A 231 -7.63 13.93 14.07
N SER A 232 -6.37 13.77 14.45
CA SER A 232 -5.29 14.66 14.05
C SER A 232 -4.22 13.88 13.28
N LEU A 233 -3.49 14.57 12.40
CA LEU A 233 -2.41 13.96 11.64
C LEU A 233 -1.18 13.75 12.53
N GLY A 234 -0.43 12.69 12.26
CA GLY A 234 0.81 12.37 12.95
C GLY A 234 1.90 13.43 12.75
N ARG A 235 2.88 13.45 13.64
CA ARG A 235 3.91 14.51 13.71
C ARG A 235 4.91 14.47 12.54
N ASP A 236 5.06 13.33 11.88
CA ASP A 236 6.03 13.14 10.80
C ASP A 236 5.55 13.67 9.44
N LEU A 237 4.27 14.06 9.34
CA LEU A 237 3.72 14.67 8.14
C LEU A 237 4.14 16.15 8.06
N ASN A 238 4.84 16.52 7.01
CA ASN A 238 5.18 17.90 6.74
C ASN A 238 3.96 18.67 6.16
N GLN A 239 4.13 19.98 5.94
CA GLN A 239 3.05 20.85 5.45
C GLN A 239 2.49 20.37 4.09
N ARG A 240 3.33 19.89 3.17
CA ARG A 240 2.88 19.37 1.86
C ARG A 240 2.10 18.09 2.00
N ASP A 241 2.53 17.21 2.90
CA ASP A 241 1.82 15.97 3.20
C ASP A 241 0.45 16.28 3.79
N THR A 242 0.37 17.21 4.72
CA THR A 242 -0.88 17.68 5.33
C THR A 242 -1.84 18.25 4.27
N ILE A 243 -1.36 19.12 3.37
CA ILE A 243 -2.17 19.68 2.28
C ILE A 243 -2.67 18.56 1.35
N ALA A 244 -1.81 17.61 0.99
CA ALA A 244 -2.16 16.50 0.11
C ALA A 244 -3.25 15.60 0.73
N VAL A 245 -3.11 15.24 2.00
CA VAL A 245 -4.10 14.44 2.73
C VAL A 245 -5.42 15.20 2.84
N ARG A 246 -5.41 16.46 3.26
CA ARG A 246 -6.63 17.30 3.38
C ARG A 246 -7.37 17.44 2.05
N LYS A 247 -6.67 17.65 0.95
CA LYS A 247 -7.29 17.73 -0.39
C LYS A 247 -7.86 16.39 -0.82
N THR A 248 -7.20 15.28 -0.54
CA THR A 248 -7.71 13.95 -0.87
C THR A 248 -8.95 13.61 -0.04
N VAL A 249 -8.93 13.92 1.27
CA VAL A 249 -10.12 13.79 2.13
C VAL A 249 -11.26 14.65 1.59
N SER A 250 -11.01 15.93 1.30
CA SER A 250 -12.02 16.83 0.74
C SER A 250 -12.63 16.25 -0.53
N ALA A 251 -11.83 15.76 -1.47
CA ALA A 251 -12.33 15.18 -2.71
C ALA A 251 -13.19 13.94 -2.48
N LEU A 252 -12.77 13.02 -1.63
CA LEU A 252 -13.50 11.80 -1.33
C LEU A 252 -14.80 12.08 -0.55
N VAL A 253 -14.78 13.02 0.40
CA VAL A 253 -16.00 13.45 1.10
C VAL A 253 -16.99 14.06 0.09
N LYS A 254 -16.57 14.95 -0.81
CA LYS A 254 -17.43 15.52 -1.86
C LYS A 254 -18.10 14.46 -2.73
N LEU A 255 -17.37 13.40 -3.07
CA LEU A 255 -17.90 12.31 -3.88
C LEU A 255 -18.88 11.43 -3.11
N ILE A 256 -18.52 11.03 -1.89
CA ILE A 256 -19.26 10.01 -1.13
C ILE A 256 -20.30 10.61 -0.19
N TYR A 257 -20.00 11.75 0.40
CA TYR A 257 -20.84 12.48 1.37
C TYR A 257 -21.02 13.94 0.95
N PRO A 258 -21.61 14.21 -0.22
CA PRO A 258 -21.79 15.59 -0.72
C PRO A 258 -22.65 16.46 0.19
N ASP A 259 -23.47 15.84 1.04
CA ASP A 259 -24.29 16.50 2.07
C ASP A 259 -23.51 16.83 3.36
N GLY A 260 -22.24 16.40 3.47
CA GLY A 260 -21.39 16.62 4.62
C GLY A 260 -21.74 15.80 5.86
N VAL A 261 -22.57 14.75 5.72
CA VAL A 261 -23.02 13.90 6.83
C VAL A 261 -22.33 12.54 6.77
N PHE A 262 -21.49 12.24 7.75
CA PHE A 262 -20.74 11.00 7.87
C PHE A 262 -20.46 10.66 9.34
N THR A 263 -20.20 9.40 9.63
CA THR A 263 -19.78 8.92 10.96
C THR A 263 -18.27 9.03 11.16
N LYS A 264 -17.81 8.76 12.40
CA LYS A 264 -16.38 8.70 12.73
C LYS A 264 -15.66 7.61 11.93
N GLU A 265 -16.27 6.45 11.82
CA GLU A 265 -15.72 5.29 11.11
C GLU A 265 -15.61 5.55 9.60
N GLU A 266 -16.62 6.20 9.03
CA GLU A 266 -16.65 6.55 7.61
C GLU A 266 -15.58 7.57 7.23
N ILE A 267 -15.36 8.59 8.07
CA ILE A 267 -14.28 9.56 7.81
C ILE A 267 -12.89 8.98 8.13
N GLU A 268 -12.79 8.03 9.08
CA GLU A 268 -11.55 7.31 9.35
C GLU A 268 -11.10 6.50 8.11
N GLU A 269 -12.02 5.79 7.46
CA GLU A 269 -11.71 5.05 6.23
C GLU A 269 -11.20 5.98 5.13
N ILE A 270 -11.83 7.12 4.92
CA ILE A 270 -11.38 8.13 3.95
C ILE A 270 -9.99 8.67 4.32
N LEU A 271 -9.74 8.95 5.60
CA LEU A 271 -8.46 9.45 6.08
C LEU A 271 -7.33 8.43 5.85
N ILE A 272 -7.57 7.16 6.13
CA ILE A 272 -6.61 6.06 5.87
C ILE A 272 -6.26 6.03 4.39
N ARG A 273 -7.24 6.09 3.48
CA ARG A 273 -6.99 6.10 2.04
C ARG A 273 -6.18 7.32 1.59
N ALA A 274 -6.50 8.49 2.11
CA ALA A 274 -5.75 9.71 1.79
C ALA A 274 -4.29 9.63 2.24
N LEU A 275 -4.04 9.08 3.43
CA LEU A 275 -2.70 8.83 3.95
C LEU A 275 -1.94 7.80 3.09
N GLU A 276 -2.58 6.68 2.68
CA GLU A 276 -1.99 5.67 1.79
C GLU A 276 -1.53 6.27 0.46
N TYR A 277 -2.39 7.02 -0.22
CA TYR A 277 -2.07 7.60 -1.53
C TYR A 277 -0.92 8.60 -1.43
N ARG A 278 -0.87 9.42 -0.37
CA ARG A 278 0.22 10.38 -0.17
C ARG A 278 1.51 9.69 0.31
N ARG A 279 1.43 8.71 1.21
CA ARG A 279 2.57 7.91 1.64
C ARG A 279 3.26 7.24 0.45
N ARG A 280 2.50 6.76 -0.54
CA ARG A 280 3.06 6.13 -1.75
C ARG A 280 3.99 7.08 -2.51
N ILE A 281 3.66 8.36 -2.63
CA ILE A 281 4.58 9.38 -3.18
C ILE A 281 5.83 9.49 -2.31
N LYS A 282 5.67 9.62 -0.99
CA LYS A 282 6.77 9.83 -0.06
C LYS A 282 7.79 8.69 -0.08
N GLU A 283 7.31 7.46 -0.18
CA GLU A 283 8.18 6.28 -0.30
C GLU A 283 9.00 6.27 -1.60
N GLN A 284 8.47 6.83 -2.69
CA GLN A 284 9.25 7.00 -3.92
C GLN A 284 10.29 8.10 -3.76
N LEU A 285 9.94 9.22 -3.12
CA LEU A 285 10.88 10.30 -2.81
C LEU A 285 12.04 9.84 -1.94
N LYS A 286 11.78 8.99 -0.96
CA LYS A 286 12.82 8.36 -0.12
C LYS A 286 13.86 7.61 -0.94
N LYS A 287 13.45 6.99 -2.06
CA LYS A 287 14.35 6.25 -2.96
C LYS A 287 15.12 7.14 -3.92
N MET A 288 14.56 8.29 -4.29
CA MET A 288 15.10 9.19 -5.31
C MET A 288 15.97 10.30 -4.74
N ALA A 289 15.65 10.74 -3.51
CA ALA A 289 16.23 11.93 -2.91
C ALA A 289 16.94 11.60 -1.59
N GLY A 290 17.58 12.60 -1.00
CA GLY A 290 18.39 12.44 0.20
C GLY A 290 17.61 12.25 1.50
N MET A 291 18.33 12.41 2.62
CA MET A 291 17.87 12.10 3.99
C MET A 291 16.61 12.87 4.43
N GLU A 292 16.25 13.97 3.77
CA GLU A 292 15.06 14.79 4.09
C GLU A 292 13.72 14.05 3.92
N PHE A 293 13.71 12.93 3.16
CA PHE A 293 12.52 12.12 2.92
C PHE A 293 12.52 10.78 3.69
N PHE A 294 13.44 10.56 4.60
CA PHE A 294 13.51 9.29 5.34
C PHE A 294 12.37 9.10 6.36
N ALA A 295 11.82 10.19 6.91
CA ALA A 295 10.66 10.12 7.79
C ALA A 295 9.39 9.87 6.95
N THR A 296 8.99 8.62 6.84
CA THR A 296 7.83 8.18 6.04
C THR A 296 6.73 7.55 6.90
N ASN A 297 6.76 7.76 8.23
CA ASN A 297 5.76 7.24 9.15
C ASN A 297 4.48 8.06 9.04
N PHE A 298 3.58 7.63 8.16
CA PHE A 298 2.28 8.26 8.00
C PHE A 298 1.32 7.69 9.03
N SER A 299 0.87 8.54 9.93
CA SER A 299 -0.01 8.18 11.04
C SER A 299 -1.11 9.22 11.25
N TYR A 300 -2.11 8.83 12.01
CA TYR A 300 -3.13 9.72 12.56
C TYR A 300 -3.42 9.32 14.00
N ILE A 301 -3.87 10.29 14.79
CA ILE A 301 -4.16 10.11 16.21
C ILE A 301 -5.66 10.23 16.40
N ASP A 302 -6.28 9.23 16.99
CA ASP A 302 -7.67 9.26 17.43
C ASP A 302 -7.79 10.18 18.65
N LEU A 303 -8.56 11.25 18.55
CA LEU A 303 -8.68 12.27 19.60
C LEU A 303 -9.45 11.79 20.83
N ASP A 304 -10.29 10.77 20.71
CA ASP A 304 -11.05 10.22 21.83
C ASP A 304 -10.20 9.26 22.66
N SER A 305 -9.41 8.40 22.02
CA SER A 305 -8.57 7.40 22.70
C SER A 305 -7.13 7.87 22.94
N GLY A 306 -6.66 8.86 22.16
CA GLY A 306 -5.25 9.26 22.14
C GLY A 306 -4.33 8.26 21.43
N GLU A 307 -4.89 7.22 20.79
CA GLU A 307 -4.14 6.18 20.08
C GLU A 307 -3.62 6.70 18.74
N GLU A 308 -2.32 6.52 18.49
CA GLU A 308 -1.70 6.80 17.21
C GLU A 308 -1.72 5.55 16.33
N LYS A 309 -2.33 5.64 15.13
CA LYS A 309 -2.45 4.55 14.17
C LYS A 309 -1.63 4.84 12.92
N TYR A 310 -0.84 3.87 12.51
CA TYR A 310 0.06 3.97 11.35
C TYR A 310 -0.56 3.36 10.11
N VAL A 311 -0.36 4.03 8.96
CA VAL A 311 -0.86 3.56 7.67
C VAL A 311 0.27 2.95 6.88
N SER A 312 0.11 1.72 6.39
CA SER A 312 1.10 0.97 5.62
C SER A 312 0.71 0.81 4.15
N LEU A 313 1.67 0.50 3.27
CA LEU A 313 1.46 0.29 1.84
C LEU A 313 1.60 -1.19 1.48
N ARG A 314 0.68 -1.71 0.66
CA ARG A 314 0.68 -3.12 0.24
C ARG A 314 1.93 -3.50 -0.55
N GLU A 315 2.34 -2.68 -1.50
CA GLU A 315 3.53 -2.91 -2.33
C GLU A 315 4.83 -2.88 -1.55
N GLN A 316 4.82 -2.35 -0.33
CA GLN A 316 5.98 -2.36 0.58
C GLN A 316 5.84 -3.41 1.69
N GLY A 317 4.86 -4.29 1.56
CA GLY A 317 4.56 -5.33 2.53
C GLY A 317 3.59 -4.90 3.62
N GLY A 318 2.91 -3.78 3.42
CA GLY A 318 1.82 -3.32 4.27
C GLY A 318 0.50 -3.96 3.89
N GLY A 319 0.36 -5.23 4.16
CA GLY A 319 -0.91 -5.92 4.18
C GLY A 319 -0.86 -6.93 5.31
N LYS A 320 -1.96 -7.22 5.98
CA LYS A 320 -2.04 -8.29 6.97
C LYS A 320 -1.83 -9.64 6.26
N LEU A 321 -0.57 -9.95 5.95
CA LEU A 321 -0.16 -11.21 5.31
C LEU A 321 -0.40 -12.39 6.26
N ILE A 322 -0.36 -12.11 7.58
CA ILE A 322 -0.67 -13.09 8.63
C ILE A 322 -2.16 -12.99 8.93
N PRO A 323 -2.97 -14.03 8.61
CA PRO A 323 -4.41 -14.00 8.80
C PRO A 323 -4.79 -13.97 10.29
N GLU A 324 -5.93 -13.38 10.62
CA GLU A 324 -6.44 -13.31 12.00
C GLU A 324 -6.87 -14.68 12.54
N GLY A 325 -7.20 -15.61 11.66
CA GLY A 325 -7.61 -16.98 12.02
C GLY A 325 -6.46 -17.93 12.29
N SER A 326 -6.80 -19.14 12.70
CA SER A 326 -5.83 -20.22 12.90
C SER A 326 -5.26 -20.72 11.57
N LEU A 327 -3.95 -20.92 11.52
CA LEU A 327 -3.28 -21.51 10.37
C LEU A 327 -3.56 -23.02 10.28
N LYS A 328 -3.36 -23.59 9.09
CA LYS A 328 -3.36 -25.04 8.93
C LYS A 328 -2.23 -25.66 9.76
N ILE A 329 -2.43 -26.88 10.24
CA ILE A 329 -1.40 -27.65 10.92
C ILE A 329 -0.17 -27.77 10.01
N GLY A 330 1.01 -27.58 10.58
CA GLY A 330 2.25 -27.54 9.82
C GLY A 330 2.58 -26.22 9.14
N SER A 331 1.73 -25.22 9.27
CA SER A 331 1.97 -23.89 8.68
C SER A 331 2.35 -22.86 9.73
N LEU A 332 3.33 -22.02 9.43
CA LEU A 332 3.77 -20.91 10.27
C LEU A 332 4.40 -19.80 9.46
N TYR A 333 4.55 -18.63 10.09
CA TYR A 333 5.29 -17.49 9.55
C TYR A 333 6.59 -17.26 10.30
N THR A 334 7.62 -16.87 9.57
CA THR A 334 8.93 -16.46 10.12
C THR A 334 9.48 -15.26 9.37
N ILE A 335 10.30 -14.47 10.04
CA ILE A 335 11.01 -13.35 9.41
C ILE A 335 12.49 -13.64 9.42
N SER A 336 13.11 -13.50 8.26
CA SER A 336 14.53 -13.75 8.10
C SER A 336 15.16 -12.77 7.12
N LEU A 337 16.47 -12.65 7.18
CA LEU A 337 17.26 -11.85 6.25
C LEU A 337 17.45 -12.65 4.95
N SER A 338 17.02 -12.07 3.83
CA SER A 338 17.25 -12.65 2.51
C SER A 338 18.71 -12.49 2.06
N ASN A 339 19.10 -13.23 1.04
CA ASN A 339 20.41 -13.06 0.39
C ASN A 339 20.60 -11.67 -0.26
N ASN A 340 19.52 -10.92 -0.45
CA ASN A 340 19.54 -9.53 -0.95
C ASN A 340 19.68 -8.48 0.18
N GLY A 341 19.89 -8.93 1.43
CA GLY A 341 20.03 -8.04 2.59
C GLY A 341 18.73 -7.43 3.09
N ILE A 342 17.58 -7.94 2.66
CA ILE A 342 16.24 -7.45 3.03
C ILE A 342 15.62 -8.41 4.05
N LYS A 343 15.11 -7.89 5.17
CA LYS A 343 14.28 -8.67 6.09
C LYS A 343 12.89 -8.86 5.51
N SER A 344 12.46 -10.10 5.44
CA SER A 344 11.21 -10.46 4.80
C SER A 344 10.45 -11.55 5.56
N LEU A 345 9.15 -11.59 5.28
CA LEU A 345 8.22 -12.59 5.80
C LEU A 345 8.24 -13.82 4.90
N TYR A 346 8.48 -14.97 5.50
CA TYR A 346 8.41 -16.27 4.86
C TYR A 346 7.33 -17.11 5.54
N LYS A 347 6.51 -17.78 4.72
CA LYS A 347 5.57 -18.78 5.19
C LYS A 347 6.16 -20.17 4.94
N ILE A 348 6.23 -20.97 5.98
CA ILE A 348 6.61 -22.39 5.87
C ILE A 348 5.32 -23.20 5.93
N GLU A 349 5.13 -24.09 4.96
CA GLU A 349 4.03 -25.03 4.92
C GLU A 349 4.57 -26.46 4.98
N GLY A 350 4.05 -27.22 5.92
CA GLY A 350 4.40 -28.63 6.10
C GLY A 350 3.18 -29.54 6.00
N GLN A 351 3.39 -30.70 5.45
CA GLN A 351 2.43 -31.81 5.43
C GLN A 351 3.11 -33.11 5.89
N ILE A 352 2.30 -34.06 6.31
CA ILE A 352 2.78 -35.34 6.79
C ILE A 352 1.97 -36.48 6.16
N SER A 353 2.63 -37.57 5.78
CA SER A 353 1.99 -38.80 5.33
C SER A 353 2.60 -40.02 6.01
N ALA A 354 2.01 -41.18 5.86
CA ALA A 354 2.67 -42.45 6.16
C ALA A 354 3.89 -42.64 5.23
N GLY A 355 5.02 -43.09 5.76
CA GLY A 355 6.25 -43.20 4.99
C GLY A 355 7.39 -43.88 5.75
N LYS A 356 8.62 -43.66 5.32
CA LYS A 356 9.82 -44.35 5.80
C LYS A 356 10.80 -43.42 6.58
N GLY A 357 10.30 -42.43 7.29
CA GLY A 357 11.16 -41.53 8.08
C GLY A 357 12.03 -40.62 7.23
N LYS A 358 11.42 -39.90 6.26
CA LYS A 358 12.13 -38.98 5.34
C LYS A 358 11.51 -37.59 5.40
N VAL A 359 12.28 -36.60 4.94
CA VAL A 359 11.82 -35.26 4.63
C VAL A 359 12.01 -34.97 3.14
N THR A 360 10.95 -34.51 2.50
CA THR A 360 10.95 -34.08 1.10
C THR A 360 10.70 -32.58 1.06
N VAL A 361 11.58 -31.86 0.36
CA VAL A 361 11.54 -30.39 0.24
C VAL A 361 11.28 -30.05 -1.22
N PHE A 362 10.21 -29.32 -1.50
CA PHE A 362 9.81 -29.02 -2.88
C PHE A 362 10.78 -28.02 -3.57
N ASP A 363 11.35 -27.07 -2.83
CA ASP A 363 12.38 -26.17 -3.37
C ASP A 363 13.77 -26.63 -2.90
N ASN A 364 14.59 -27.04 -3.85
CA ASN A 364 15.96 -27.50 -3.61
C ASN A 364 16.86 -26.48 -2.88
N LYS A 365 16.55 -25.19 -2.95
CA LYS A 365 17.29 -24.12 -2.25
C LYS A 365 17.24 -24.29 -0.73
N TYR A 366 16.13 -24.83 -0.18
CA TYR A 366 15.93 -25.01 1.25
C TYR A 366 16.20 -26.44 1.74
N ARG A 367 16.61 -27.34 0.84
CA ARG A 367 16.80 -28.77 1.16
C ARG A 367 17.73 -28.97 2.36
N LYS A 368 18.94 -28.40 2.34
CA LYS A 368 19.93 -28.55 3.40
C LYS A 368 19.41 -28.02 4.75
N THR A 369 18.73 -26.88 4.72
CA THR A 369 18.13 -26.26 5.91
C THR A 369 17.12 -27.18 6.59
N PHE A 370 16.21 -27.75 5.82
CA PHE A 370 15.18 -28.63 6.37
C PHE A 370 15.65 -30.06 6.67
N GLU A 371 16.66 -30.56 5.96
CA GLU A 371 17.35 -31.81 6.36
C GLU A 371 18.01 -31.65 7.73
N ASN A 372 18.61 -30.51 8.03
CA ASN A 372 19.15 -30.19 9.36
C ASN A 372 18.07 -30.18 10.44
N ALA A 373 16.97 -29.51 10.16
CA ALA A 373 15.81 -29.45 11.04
C ALA A 373 15.24 -30.86 11.31
N PHE A 374 15.13 -31.70 10.27
CA PHE A 374 14.63 -33.07 10.38
C PHE A 374 15.58 -33.97 11.18
N ASN A 375 16.90 -33.87 10.98
CA ASN A 375 17.90 -34.62 11.74
C ASN A 375 17.79 -34.26 13.24
N TYR A 376 17.65 -32.98 13.56
CA TYR A 376 17.44 -32.55 14.94
C TYR A 376 16.14 -33.12 15.52
N LEU A 377 15.03 -33.09 14.77
CA LEU A 377 13.77 -33.70 15.16
C LEU A 377 13.93 -35.21 15.44
N LYS A 378 14.62 -35.92 14.54
CA LYS A 378 14.84 -37.38 14.67
C LYS A 378 15.59 -37.76 15.96
N ILE A 379 16.61 -36.97 16.31
CA ILE A 379 17.39 -37.19 17.51
C ILE A 379 16.64 -36.87 18.79
N ASN A 380 15.81 -35.80 18.77
CA ASN A 380 15.17 -35.26 19.96
C ASN A 380 13.67 -35.59 20.06
N SER A 381 13.12 -36.43 19.20
CA SER A 381 11.68 -36.73 19.12
C SER A 381 11.09 -37.16 20.46
N LYS A 382 11.77 -38.03 21.18
CA LYS A 382 11.32 -38.54 22.51
C LYS A 382 11.32 -37.46 23.62
N ARG A 383 12.22 -36.45 23.47
CA ARG A 383 12.25 -35.31 24.41
C ARG A 383 11.12 -34.31 24.17
N ILE A 384 10.61 -34.24 22.94
CA ILE A 384 9.51 -33.37 22.57
C ILE A 384 8.20 -34.00 23.00
N SER A 385 7.97 -35.25 22.62
CA SER A 385 6.80 -36.05 23.07
C SER A 385 7.02 -37.54 22.78
N GLY A 386 6.60 -38.38 23.70
CA GLY A 386 6.57 -39.82 23.51
C GLY A 386 5.61 -40.30 22.39
N ALA A 387 4.70 -39.44 21.97
CA ALA A 387 3.73 -39.72 20.89
C ALA A 387 4.31 -39.57 19.48
N ILE A 388 5.51 -38.99 19.31
CA ILE A 388 6.13 -38.76 18.00
C ILE A 388 6.84 -40.02 17.51
N ASN A 389 6.25 -40.72 16.54
CA ASN A 389 6.89 -41.80 15.79
C ASN A 389 7.31 -41.31 14.40
N ILE A 390 8.62 -41.00 14.22
CA ILE A 390 9.15 -40.45 12.98
C ILE A 390 9.42 -41.55 11.94
N SER A 391 9.74 -42.78 12.37
CA SER A 391 10.15 -43.86 11.49
C SER A 391 9.09 -44.30 10.48
N GLU A 392 7.80 -44.04 10.76
CA GLU A 392 6.66 -44.38 9.93
C GLU A 392 6.02 -43.17 9.23
N LYS A 393 6.69 -42.01 9.28
CA LYS A 393 6.14 -40.77 8.75
C LYS A 393 7.08 -40.15 7.73
N GLU A 394 6.49 -39.54 6.71
CA GLU A 394 7.21 -38.74 5.73
C GLU A 394 6.71 -37.30 5.77
N PHE A 395 7.65 -36.35 5.81
CA PHE A 395 7.37 -34.93 5.94
C PHE A 395 7.64 -34.24 4.61
N TYR A 396 6.74 -33.34 4.22
CA TYR A 396 6.82 -32.51 3.05
C TYR A 396 6.85 -31.07 3.47
N LEU A 397 7.83 -30.30 2.99
CA LEU A 397 8.00 -28.89 3.35
C LEU A 397 8.13 -28.03 2.11
N SER A 398 7.49 -26.87 2.14
CA SER A 398 7.60 -25.80 1.17
C SER A 398 7.77 -24.45 1.85
N VAL A 399 8.41 -23.51 1.15
CA VAL A 399 8.57 -22.12 1.60
C VAL A 399 7.94 -21.20 0.59
N ILE A 400 7.15 -20.28 1.07
CA ILE A 400 6.57 -19.19 0.30
C ILE A 400 7.23 -17.90 0.78
N ASP A 401 7.95 -17.23 -0.11
CA ASP A 401 8.46 -15.88 0.13
C ASP A 401 7.30 -14.90 -0.17
N GLU A 402 6.62 -14.44 0.86
CA GLU A 402 5.40 -13.61 0.74
C GLU A 402 5.67 -12.25 0.07
N LYS A 403 6.92 -11.81 0.04
CA LYS A 403 7.33 -10.52 -0.52
C LYS A 403 8.29 -10.63 -1.71
N ASN A 404 8.55 -11.84 -2.22
CA ASN A 404 9.55 -12.10 -3.28
C ASN A 404 10.94 -11.47 -3.00
N SER A 405 11.38 -11.48 -1.75
CA SER A 405 12.59 -10.81 -1.29
C SER A 405 13.88 -11.58 -1.56
N GLY A 406 13.74 -12.85 -1.95
CA GLY A 406 14.87 -13.73 -2.24
C GLY A 406 15.01 -14.88 -1.25
N VAL A 407 16.05 -15.67 -1.44
CA VAL A 407 16.31 -16.88 -0.63
C VAL A 407 16.93 -16.50 0.71
N THR A 408 16.59 -17.23 1.77
CA THR A 408 17.25 -17.17 3.08
C THR A 408 17.69 -18.56 3.53
N GLU A 409 18.78 -18.63 4.28
CA GLU A 409 19.26 -19.89 4.88
C GLU A 409 18.77 -20.09 6.32
N SER A 410 18.20 -19.05 6.94
CA SER A 410 17.82 -19.03 8.36
C SER A 410 16.36 -19.45 8.56
N LEU A 411 16.01 -20.68 8.19
CA LEU A 411 14.66 -21.26 8.34
C LEU A 411 14.67 -22.60 9.09
N THR A 412 15.79 -22.99 9.69
CA THR A 412 15.94 -24.31 10.31
C THR A 412 14.98 -24.48 11.50
N LEU A 413 14.88 -23.47 12.36
CA LEU A 413 13.94 -23.48 13.50
C LEU A 413 12.49 -23.52 13.03
N GLY A 414 12.13 -22.69 12.03
CA GLY A 414 10.76 -22.68 11.47
C GLY A 414 10.37 -24.04 10.89
N GLY A 415 11.25 -24.66 10.10
CA GLY A 415 11.04 -26.01 9.58
C GLY A 415 10.89 -27.06 10.66
N PHE A 416 11.67 -26.97 11.72
CA PHE A 416 11.56 -27.86 12.89
C PHE A 416 10.20 -27.72 13.58
N ILE A 417 9.73 -26.49 13.84
CA ILE A 417 8.41 -26.24 14.46
C ILE A 417 7.27 -26.71 13.53
N ALA A 418 7.37 -26.51 12.22
CA ALA A 418 6.39 -26.99 11.25
C ALA A 418 6.25 -28.52 11.28
N MET A 419 7.37 -29.24 11.32
CA MET A 419 7.38 -30.70 11.43
C MET A 419 6.82 -31.18 12.77
N CYS A 420 7.12 -30.50 13.88
CA CYS A 420 6.55 -30.80 15.20
C CYS A 420 5.05 -30.58 15.23
N SER A 421 4.58 -29.47 14.63
CA SER A 421 3.15 -29.16 14.46
C SER A 421 2.41 -30.29 13.76
N ASN A 422 2.95 -30.79 12.64
CA ASN A 422 2.40 -31.92 11.91
C ASN A 422 2.45 -33.24 12.73
N ALA A 423 3.58 -33.52 13.36
CA ALA A 423 3.76 -34.77 14.12
C ALA A 423 2.83 -34.87 15.33
N LEU A 424 2.57 -33.73 15.98
CA LEU A 424 1.69 -33.59 17.13
C LEU A 424 0.23 -33.27 16.78
N ASN A 425 -0.05 -33.09 15.48
CA ASN A 425 -1.37 -32.70 14.96
C ASN A 425 -1.93 -31.45 15.67
N ARG A 426 -1.09 -30.41 15.85
CA ARG A 426 -1.42 -29.20 16.57
C ARG A 426 -1.07 -27.94 15.76
N GLN A 427 -1.97 -26.97 15.76
CA GLN A 427 -1.75 -25.69 15.07
C GLN A 427 -0.74 -24.82 15.83
N VAL A 428 0.00 -24.03 15.11
CA VAL A 428 0.81 -22.95 15.68
C VAL A 428 -0.13 -21.82 16.14
N LEU A 429 0.26 -21.08 17.16
CA LEU A 429 -0.50 -19.95 17.69
C LEU A 429 -0.95 -19.01 16.57
N SER A 430 -2.21 -18.58 16.62
CA SER A 430 -2.76 -17.62 15.66
C SER A 430 -2.04 -16.27 15.75
N GLN A 431 -1.89 -15.62 14.62
CA GLN A 431 -1.21 -14.32 14.48
C GLN A 431 0.20 -14.29 15.09
N ALA A 432 0.89 -15.43 15.10
CA ALA A 432 2.24 -15.55 15.63
C ALA A 432 3.28 -15.61 14.51
N VAL A 433 4.43 -14.97 14.75
CA VAL A 433 5.63 -15.07 13.95
C VAL A 433 6.76 -15.69 14.78
N ILE A 434 7.55 -16.57 14.16
CA ILE A 434 8.71 -17.19 14.79
C ILE A 434 9.96 -16.41 14.33
N LEU A 435 10.72 -15.89 15.28
CA LEU A 435 11.94 -15.16 15.02
C LEU A 435 13.15 -15.97 15.56
N GLY A 436 14.29 -15.80 14.88
CA GLY A 436 15.50 -16.53 15.21
C GLY A 436 15.67 -17.81 14.42
N ASP A 437 16.79 -18.47 14.63
CA ASP A 437 17.12 -19.72 13.97
C ASP A 437 17.87 -20.67 14.92
N MET A 438 18.19 -21.86 14.47
CA MET A 438 18.99 -22.83 15.22
C MET A 438 20.07 -23.48 14.38
N ALA A 439 21.20 -23.73 15.01
CA ALA A 439 22.27 -24.56 14.43
C ALA A 439 21.87 -26.05 14.46
N LEU A 440 22.63 -26.89 13.74
CA LEU A 440 22.42 -28.34 13.69
C LEU A 440 22.47 -28.99 15.09
N SER A 441 23.28 -28.43 16.01
CA SER A 441 23.40 -28.87 17.40
C SER A 441 22.18 -28.53 18.28
N GLY A 442 21.26 -27.68 17.78
CA GLY A 442 20.15 -27.11 18.56
C GLY A 442 20.52 -25.83 19.31
N SER A 443 21.69 -25.26 19.09
CA SER A 443 22.02 -23.94 19.64
C SER A 443 21.20 -22.88 18.97
N VAL A 444 20.52 -22.07 19.78
CA VAL A 444 19.65 -20.96 19.28
C VAL A 444 20.52 -19.82 18.77
N ILE A 445 20.14 -19.27 17.62
CA ILE A 445 20.79 -18.13 16.98
C ILE A 445 19.91 -16.90 17.19
N ALA A 446 20.49 -15.83 17.76
CA ALA A 446 19.82 -14.57 18.02
C ALA A 446 19.40 -13.87 16.71
N VAL A 447 18.33 -13.10 16.78
CA VAL A 447 17.86 -12.25 15.68
C VAL A 447 18.74 -11.01 15.57
N PRO A 448 19.41 -10.78 14.44
CA PRO A 448 20.12 -9.53 14.23
C PRO A 448 19.13 -8.39 13.98
N ASN A 449 19.36 -7.20 14.60
CA ASN A 449 18.48 -6.03 14.50
C ASN A 449 17.01 -6.39 14.78
N LEU A 450 16.72 -6.75 16.01
CA LEU A 450 15.40 -7.24 16.45
C LEU A 450 14.26 -6.24 16.13
N ALA A 451 14.51 -4.94 16.28
CA ALA A 451 13.52 -3.88 16.03
C ALA A 451 12.96 -3.95 14.60
N ASP A 452 13.83 -4.06 13.59
CA ASP A 452 13.43 -4.15 12.18
C ASP A 452 12.58 -5.42 11.91
N SER A 453 12.93 -6.55 12.57
CA SER A 453 12.17 -7.79 12.41
C SER A 453 10.78 -7.69 13.04
N LEU A 454 10.67 -7.04 14.20
CA LEU A 454 9.39 -6.81 14.86
C LEU A 454 8.52 -5.81 14.10
N GLU A 455 9.12 -4.81 13.47
CA GLU A 455 8.37 -3.88 12.61
C GLU A 455 7.77 -4.61 11.40
N VAL A 456 8.57 -5.44 10.72
CA VAL A 456 8.05 -6.30 9.62
C VAL A 456 6.95 -7.24 10.11
N ALA A 457 7.06 -7.80 11.35
CA ALA A 457 6.05 -8.65 11.94
C ALA A 457 4.74 -7.89 12.19
N ARG A 458 4.83 -6.71 12.80
CA ARG A 458 3.70 -5.83 13.09
C ARG A 458 2.96 -5.43 11.81
N GLU A 459 3.70 -4.95 10.81
CA GLU A 459 3.16 -4.60 9.50
C GLU A 459 2.46 -5.77 8.81
N ALA A 460 3.02 -6.99 8.97
CA ALA A 460 2.40 -8.20 8.43
C ALA A 460 1.14 -8.65 9.19
N GLY A 461 0.80 -8.01 10.31
CA GLY A 461 -0.38 -8.32 11.11
C GLY A 461 -0.13 -9.33 12.23
N ALA A 462 1.13 -9.59 12.62
CA ALA A 462 1.43 -10.40 13.79
C ALA A 462 0.99 -9.70 15.09
N LYS A 463 0.39 -10.45 15.98
CA LYS A 463 0.07 -10.02 17.36
C LYS A 463 0.96 -10.71 18.41
N LYS A 464 1.70 -11.73 17.99
CA LYS A 464 2.63 -12.47 18.85
C LYS A 464 3.94 -12.69 18.09
N ALA A 465 5.07 -12.55 18.79
CA ALA A 465 6.39 -12.88 18.26
C ALA A 465 7.14 -13.79 19.23
N LEU A 466 7.53 -14.96 18.75
CA LEU A 466 8.43 -15.84 19.49
C LEU A 466 9.88 -15.43 19.20
N ILE A 467 10.63 -15.13 20.27
CA ILE A 467 11.95 -14.49 20.17
C ILE A 467 12.95 -15.27 21.01
N PRO A 468 14.20 -15.47 20.55
CA PRO A 468 15.25 -16.04 21.38
C PRO A 468 15.48 -15.26 22.67
N LEU A 469 15.63 -15.94 23.80
CA LEU A 469 15.98 -15.29 25.08
C LEU A 469 17.29 -14.49 24.98
N LEU A 470 18.17 -14.86 24.08
CA LEU A 470 19.41 -14.12 23.76
C LEU A 470 19.17 -12.66 23.33
N ASN A 471 17.98 -12.35 22.82
CA ASN A 471 17.60 -10.99 22.39
C ASN A 471 16.97 -10.14 23.51
N VAL A 472 16.87 -10.63 24.74
CA VAL A 472 16.35 -9.82 25.88
C VAL A 472 17.14 -8.52 26.07
N LYS A 473 18.47 -8.56 25.80
CA LYS A 473 19.32 -7.34 25.85
C LYS A 473 18.90 -6.25 24.88
N ASP A 474 18.25 -6.61 23.76
CA ASP A 474 17.84 -5.69 22.72
C ASP A 474 16.50 -5.00 23.04
N MET A 475 15.81 -5.43 24.12
CA MET A 475 14.51 -4.87 24.56
C MET A 475 14.59 -3.36 24.85
N ALA A 476 15.72 -2.91 25.39
CA ALA A 476 15.91 -1.48 25.74
C ALA A 476 15.97 -0.57 24.50
N THR A 477 16.18 -1.14 23.32
CA THR A 477 16.29 -0.40 22.05
C THR A 477 15.02 -0.46 21.21
N LEU A 478 13.99 -1.19 21.67
CA LEU A 478 12.74 -1.32 20.94
C LEU A 478 11.86 -0.07 21.10
N PRO A 479 11.25 0.40 20.00
CA PRO A 479 10.24 1.46 20.07
C PRO A 479 9.05 1.05 20.96
N PRO A 480 8.50 1.96 21.78
CA PRO A 480 7.38 1.67 22.69
C PRO A 480 6.12 1.16 21.98
N ASP A 481 5.86 1.63 20.77
CA ASP A 481 4.71 1.26 19.93
C ASP A 481 4.76 -0.21 19.49
N ILE A 482 5.94 -0.76 19.21
CA ILE A 482 6.10 -2.19 18.90
C ILE A 482 5.73 -3.06 20.12
N LEU A 483 6.13 -2.61 21.32
CA LEU A 483 5.84 -3.33 22.56
C LEU A 483 4.35 -3.31 22.92
N GLY A 484 3.61 -2.27 22.48
CA GLY A 484 2.15 -2.19 22.66
C GLY A 484 1.37 -3.09 21.71
N ASP A 485 1.86 -3.26 20.47
CA ASP A 485 1.12 -3.94 19.41
C ASP A 485 1.39 -5.45 19.32
N VAL A 486 2.59 -5.90 19.72
CA VAL A 486 3.05 -7.28 19.55
C VAL A 486 3.46 -7.89 20.89
N GLN A 487 2.77 -8.95 21.32
CA GLN A 487 3.14 -9.72 22.51
C GLN A 487 4.43 -10.51 22.23
N LEU A 488 5.45 -10.29 23.05
CA LEU A 488 6.74 -10.97 22.93
C LEU A 488 6.76 -12.24 23.81
N LEU A 489 7.08 -13.38 23.20
CA LEU A 489 7.21 -14.69 23.84
C LEU A 489 8.67 -15.16 23.69
N PHE A 490 9.39 -15.25 24.79
CA PHE A 490 10.81 -15.64 24.76
C PHE A 490 10.98 -17.15 24.87
N TYR A 491 11.91 -17.75 24.11
CA TYR A 491 12.26 -19.15 24.18
C TYR A 491 13.78 -19.32 24.39
N GLN A 492 14.14 -20.39 25.12
CA GLN A 492 15.54 -20.66 25.52
C GLN A 492 16.22 -21.65 24.58
N ASP A 493 15.51 -22.66 24.11
CA ASP A 493 15.99 -23.71 23.23
C ASP A 493 14.92 -24.10 22.18
N PRO A 494 15.24 -24.88 21.15
CA PRO A 494 14.28 -25.25 20.11
C PRO A 494 13.06 -26.03 20.62
N ILE A 495 13.19 -26.81 21.70
CA ILE A 495 12.07 -27.58 22.29
C ILE A 495 11.10 -26.62 23.00
N ASP A 496 11.64 -25.68 23.78
CA ASP A 496 10.86 -24.61 24.41
C ASP A 496 10.15 -23.75 23.34
N ALA A 497 10.82 -23.46 22.22
CA ALA A 497 10.20 -22.78 21.09
C ALA A 497 8.99 -23.56 20.52
N VAL A 498 9.09 -24.88 20.37
CA VAL A 498 7.96 -25.73 19.93
C VAL A 498 6.82 -25.67 20.95
N GLN A 499 7.12 -25.82 22.25
CA GLN A 499 6.11 -25.82 23.31
C GLN A 499 5.31 -24.51 23.30
N LYS A 500 5.99 -23.35 23.21
CA LYS A 500 5.38 -22.03 23.15
C LYS A 500 4.64 -21.79 21.84
N ALA A 501 5.24 -22.18 20.70
CA ALA A 501 4.61 -22.02 19.39
C ALA A 501 3.31 -22.82 19.26
N LEU A 502 3.22 -24.01 19.88
CA LEU A 502 2.06 -24.87 19.84
C LEU A 502 1.09 -24.66 21.05
N GLY A 503 1.38 -23.69 21.91
CA GLY A 503 0.51 -23.30 23.01
C GLY A 503 0.41 -24.37 24.10
N PHE A 504 1.52 -25.03 24.48
CA PHE A 504 1.57 -25.97 25.60
C PHE A 504 1.83 -25.26 26.94
N ILE A 505 2.33 -24.05 26.91
CA ILE A 505 2.66 -23.21 28.08
C ILE A 505 2.15 -21.80 27.82
#